data_0031920dd3305da3d0171fa6c14f1168
#
_entry.id   0031920dd3305da3d0171fa6c14f1168
#
_cell.length_a   1.000
_cell.length_b   1.000
_cell.length_c   1.000
_cell.angle_alpha   90.00
_cell.angle_beta   90.00
_cell.angle_gamma   90.00
#
_symmetry.space_group_name_H-M   'P 1'
#
loop_
_entity.id
_entity.type
_entity.pdbx_description
1 polymer ?
#
loop_
_entity_poly.entity_id
_entity_poly.type
_entity_poly.pdbx_seq_one_letter_code
_entity_poly.pdbx_strand_id
1 'polypeptide(L)'
;LVAQVEWITIERSQYPKRKGMQDFGLVDLPYPLRKMSLNPLGVLAYESKDANGHDLYRFRRGVESYPTVGDAVLLPTQSQLRVIVESGANRQVLIGTSPLAANAEVKIDPDRLFGRHLAVLGNTGSGKSCSVAGLIRWSMDEARKARGGADPNARFIVLDPNGEYANT
;
A
#
# COMPACT_ATOMS: atom_id res chain seq x y z
N LEU A 1 0.69 14.95 1.81
CA LEU A 1 0.74 14.09 0.64
C LEU A 1 1.53 12.83 0.96
N VAL A 2 1.04 11.66 0.53
CA VAL A 2 1.74 10.37 0.60
C VAL A 2 2.13 9.98 -0.81
N ALA A 3 3.38 9.58 -0.98
CA ALA A 3 3.88 9.12 -2.27
C ALA A 3 4.79 7.90 -2.10
N GLN A 4 4.82 7.07 -3.10
CA GLN A 4 5.73 5.93 -3.21
C GLN A 4 6.95 6.32 -4.01
N VAL A 5 8.12 5.95 -3.54
CA VAL A 5 9.36 6.14 -4.30
C VAL A 5 9.41 5.12 -5.43
N GLU A 6 9.53 5.60 -6.67
CA GLU A 6 9.68 4.73 -7.85
C GLU A 6 11.15 4.43 -8.12
N TRP A 7 11.98 5.46 -8.12
CA TRP A 7 13.42 5.31 -8.28
C TRP A 7 14.18 6.45 -7.61
N ILE A 8 15.43 6.19 -7.29
CA ILE A 8 16.40 7.14 -6.76
C ILE A 8 17.62 7.11 -7.65
N THR A 9 18.12 8.27 -8.04
CA THR A 9 19.34 8.40 -8.83
C THR A 9 20.26 9.47 -8.26
N ILE A 10 21.52 9.41 -8.68
CA ILE A 10 22.52 10.42 -8.36
C ILE A 10 22.92 11.10 -9.66
N GLU A 11 22.66 12.40 -9.74
CA GLU A 11 23.10 13.22 -10.86
C GLU A 11 24.46 13.84 -10.54
N ARG A 12 25.40 13.64 -11.43
CA ARG A 12 26.71 14.29 -11.36
C ARG A 12 26.70 15.48 -12.29
N SER A 13 27.23 16.62 -11.83
CA SER A 13 27.39 17.79 -12.70
C SER A 13 28.28 17.44 -13.89
N GLN A 14 27.75 17.65 -15.08
CA GLN A 14 28.52 17.50 -16.33
C GLN A 14 29.38 18.74 -16.65
N TYR A 15 29.14 19.82 -15.90
CA TYR A 15 29.89 21.06 -16.15
C TYR A 15 31.06 21.18 -15.17
N PRO A 16 32.29 21.32 -15.66
CA PRO A 16 33.42 21.67 -14.80
C PRO A 16 33.14 23.05 -14.18
N LYS A 17 33.34 23.16 -12.87
CA LYS A 17 33.23 24.45 -12.15
C LYS A 17 34.10 25.49 -12.85
N ARG A 18 33.50 26.37 -13.62
CA ARG A 18 34.21 27.54 -14.16
C ARG A 18 34.49 28.50 -13.01
N LYS A 19 35.76 28.83 -12.80
CA LYS A 19 36.26 29.82 -11.82
C LYS A 19 35.72 31.25 -12.09
N GLY A 20 34.50 31.48 -12.27
CA GLY A 20 33.94 32.81 -12.58
C GLY A 20 32.44 32.88 -12.35
N MET A 21 31.82 31.79 -11.94
CA MET A 21 30.36 31.79 -11.65
C MET A 21 30.01 32.09 -10.19
N GLN A 22 31.01 32.47 -9.37
CA GLN A 22 30.77 32.80 -7.96
C GLN A 22 30.09 34.16 -7.74
N ASP A 23 30.05 35.02 -8.78
CA ASP A 23 29.57 36.41 -8.60
C ASP A 23 28.07 36.61 -8.85
N PHE A 24 27.32 35.61 -9.22
CA PHE A 24 25.89 35.80 -9.57
C PHE A 24 24.88 35.31 -8.54
N GLY A 25 25.27 35.03 -7.29
CA GLY A 25 24.32 34.66 -6.24
C GLY A 25 23.48 33.39 -6.55
N LEU A 26 23.88 32.60 -7.53
CA LEU A 26 23.29 31.30 -7.83
C LEU A 26 23.62 30.35 -6.68
N VAL A 27 22.61 29.87 -6.00
CA VAL A 27 22.71 28.87 -4.93
C VAL A 27 23.52 27.69 -5.48
N ASP A 28 24.71 27.49 -4.92
CA ASP A 28 25.60 26.37 -5.26
C ASP A 28 24.90 25.08 -4.76
N LEU A 29 24.13 24.43 -5.65
CA LEU A 29 23.50 23.16 -5.32
C LEU A 29 24.60 22.14 -5.03
N PRO A 30 24.57 21.46 -3.88
CA PRO A 30 25.58 20.47 -3.55
C PRO A 30 25.55 19.32 -4.55
N TYR A 31 26.64 19.09 -5.25
CA TYR A 31 26.83 17.92 -6.10
C TYR A 31 27.62 16.84 -5.35
N PRO A 32 27.26 15.55 -5.53
CA PRO A 32 26.24 15.00 -6.42
C PRO A 32 24.80 15.25 -5.93
N LEU A 33 23.93 15.64 -6.84
CA LEU A 33 22.52 15.84 -6.56
C LEU A 33 21.78 14.50 -6.52
N ARG A 34 21.08 14.22 -5.44
CA ARG A 34 20.20 13.05 -5.35
C ARG A 34 18.80 13.44 -5.83
N LYS A 35 18.30 12.72 -6.82
CA LYS A 35 16.95 12.87 -7.35
C LYS A 35 16.14 11.63 -7.05
N MET A 36 14.87 11.78 -6.74
CA MET A 36 13.92 10.68 -6.63
C MET A 36 12.65 10.98 -7.42
N SER A 37 12.09 9.96 -8.03
CA SER A 37 10.74 10.01 -8.59
C SER A 37 9.75 9.48 -7.57
N LEU A 38 8.67 10.20 -7.41
CA LEU A 38 7.61 9.90 -6.46
C LEU A 38 6.29 9.72 -7.19
N ASN A 39 5.62 8.60 -6.96
CA ASN A 39 4.27 8.37 -7.43
C ASN A 39 3.28 8.72 -6.30
N PRO A 40 2.48 9.78 -6.44
CA PRO A 40 1.52 10.18 -5.42
C PRO A 40 0.41 9.15 -5.25
N LEU A 41 0.14 8.75 -4.00
CA LEU A 41 -0.88 7.76 -3.65
C LEU A 41 -2.15 8.40 -3.07
N GLY A 42 -1.98 9.45 -2.27
CA GLY A 42 -3.08 10.09 -1.58
C GLY A 42 -2.63 11.06 -0.49
N VAL A 43 -3.54 11.37 0.42
CA VAL A 43 -3.33 12.33 1.49
C VAL A 43 -3.64 11.69 2.85
N LEU A 44 -2.76 11.90 3.83
CA LEU A 44 -3.05 11.65 5.24
C LEU A 44 -3.70 12.92 5.82
N ALA A 45 -4.99 12.85 6.07
CA ALA A 45 -5.73 13.91 6.75
C ALA A 45 -5.69 13.64 8.26
N TYR A 46 -5.36 14.67 9.03
CA TYR A 46 -5.50 14.62 10.48
C TYR A 46 -7.00 14.62 10.83
N GLU A 47 -7.43 13.74 11.73
CA GLU A 47 -8.82 13.68 12.20
C GLU A 47 -8.96 14.18 13.65
N SER A 48 -8.20 13.61 14.56
CA SER A 48 -8.32 13.87 16.00
C SER A 48 -7.11 13.35 16.76
N LYS A 49 -7.18 13.39 18.08
CA LYS A 49 -6.27 12.61 18.95
C LYS A 49 -7.04 11.47 19.60
N ASP A 50 -6.33 10.35 19.83
CA ASP A 50 -6.87 9.25 20.63
C ASP A 50 -6.90 9.61 22.13
N ALA A 51 -7.44 8.71 22.97
CA ALA A 51 -7.49 8.86 24.42
C ALA A 51 -6.09 8.99 25.08
N ASN A 52 -5.01 8.59 24.39
CA ASN A 52 -3.64 8.65 24.86
C ASN A 52 -2.90 9.87 24.30
N GLY A 53 -3.57 10.74 23.53
CA GLY A 53 -2.98 11.94 22.95
C GLY A 53 -2.23 11.73 21.63
N HIS A 54 -2.28 10.55 21.02
CA HIS A 54 -1.67 10.30 19.71
C HIS A 54 -2.56 10.80 18.58
N ASP A 55 -1.92 11.36 17.56
CA ASP A 55 -2.61 11.87 16.38
C ASP A 55 -3.24 10.73 15.56
N LEU A 56 -4.53 10.82 15.30
CA LEU A 56 -5.27 9.94 14.43
C LEU A 56 -5.33 10.54 13.03
N TYR A 57 -5.01 9.72 12.05
CA TYR A 57 -5.01 10.09 10.64
C TYR A 57 -5.96 9.21 9.86
N ARG A 58 -6.51 9.77 8.78
CA ARG A 58 -7.25 9.04 7.77
C ARG A 58 -6.57 9.15 6.43
N PHE A 59 -6.36 8.04 5.77
CA PHE A 59 -5.83 8.05 4.42
C PHE A 59 -6.95 8.17 3.38
N ARG A 60 -6.84 9.17 2.52
CA ARG A 60 -7.71 9.36 1.36
C ARG A 60 -6.89 9.23 0.09
N ARG A 61 -7.37 8.41 -0.86
CA ARG A 61 -6.75 8.28 -2.18
C ARG A 61 -7.02 9.52 -3.01
N GLY A 62 -6.08 9.83 -3.89
CA GLY A 62 -6.12 11.02 -4.73
C GLY A 62 -5.28 12.16 -4.19
N VAL A 63 -4.94 13.10 -5.05
CA VAL A 63 -4.07 14.25 -4.77
C VAL A 63 -4.88 15.52 -4.95
N GLU A 64 -5.05 16.27 -3.88
CA GLU A 64 -5.76 17.56 -3.90
C GLU A 64 -4.79 18.72 -4.14
N SER A 65 -3.54 18.59 -3.67
CA SER A 65 -2.50 19.59 -3.83
C SER A 65 -1.12 18.94 -3.96
N TYR A 66 -0.25 19.55 -4.72
CA TYR A 66 1.14 19.10 -4.88
C TYR A 66 2.04 19.91 -3.94
N PRO A 67 3.16 19.30 -3.49
CA PRO A 67 4.15 20.01 -2.68
C PRO A 67 4.80 21.12 -3.48
N THR A 68 5.21 22.16 -2.78
CA THR A 68 5.95 23.31 -3.33
C THR A 68 7.43 23.20 -2.99
N VAL A 69 8.22 24.06 -3.62
CA VAL A 69 9.66 24.15 -3.33
C VAL A 69 9.84 24.57 -1.88
N GLY A 70 10.61 23.79 -1.12
CA GLY A 70 10.86 24.04 0.30
C GLY A 70 10.01 23.20 1.26
N ASP A 71 8.99 22.49 0.77
CA ASP A 71 8.24 21.55 1.60
C ASP A 71 9.11 20.38 2.05
N ALA A 72 8.99 20.01 3.33
CA ALA A 72 9.77 18.93 3.90
C ALA A 72 9.30 17.55 3.39
N VAL A 73 10.26 16.70 3.04
CA VAL A 73 10.03 15.28 2.74
C VAL A 73 10.36 14.46 3.97
N LEU A 74 9.36 13.79 4.52
CA LEU A 74 9.46 13.01 5.74
C LEU A 74 9.18 11.54 5.48
N LEU A 75 9.82 10.66 6.23
CA LEU A 75 9.45 9.26 6.28
C LEU A 75 8.21 9.09 7.17
N PRO A 76 7.22 8.28 6.74
CA PRO A 76 6.04 8.04 7.58
C PRO A 76 6.40 7.25 8.83
N THR A 77 5.70 7.53 9.92
CA THR A 77 5.77 6.73 11.14
C THR A 77 5.11 5.37 10.94
N GLN A 78 5.36 4.42 11.84
CA GLN A 78 4.72 3.10 11.79
C GLN A 78 3.19 3.19 11.87
N SER A 79 2.66 4.10 12.70
CA SER A 79 1.22 4.34 12.81
C SER A 79 0.63 4.89 11.50
N GLN A 80 1.33 5.81 10.86
CA GLN A 80 0.92 6.35 9.55
C GLN A 80 0.96 5.29 8.44
N LEU A 81 2.00 4.43 8.41
CA LEU A 81 2.10 3.31 7.47
C LEU A 81 0.92 2.33 7.63
N ARG A 82 0.56 2.00 8.87
CA ARG A 82 -0.62 1.17 9.14
C ARG A 82 -1.89 1.80 8.58
N VAL A 83 -2.12 3.07 8.84
CA VAL A 83 -3.30 3.79 8.32
C VAL A 83 -3.35 3.78 6.79
N ILE A 84 -2.21 3.91 6.11
CA ILE A 84 -2.13 3.86 4.65
C ILE A 84 -2.51 2.47 4.12
N VAL A 85 -1.95 1.41 4.71
CA VAL A 85 -2.18 0.02 4.30
C VAL A 85 -3.58 -0.45 4.70
N GLU A 86 -3.99 -0.12 5.91
CA GLU A 86 -5.30 -0.46 6.45
C GLU A 86 -6.42 0.47 5.96
N SER A 87 -6.16 1.43 5.05
CA SER A 87 -7.14 2.40 4.55
C SER A 87 -8.26 1.78 3.72
N GLY A 88 -9.52 2.09 3.99
CA GLY A 88 -10.69 1.64 3.25
C GLY A 88 -11.83 1.17 4.16
N ALA A 89 -13.06 1.41 3.75
CA ALA A 89 -14.23 1.33 4.60
C ALA A 89 -14.78 -0.08 4.85
N ASN A 90 -14.56 -1.08 4.04
CA ASN A 90 -15.23 -2.38 4.13
C ASN A 90 -14.23 -3.54 4.11
N ARG A 91 -13.36 -3.59 5.12
CA ARG A 91 -12.35 -4.64 5.20
C ARG A 91 -12.73 -5.60 6.29
N GLN A 92 -13.15 -6.77 5.88
CA GLN A 92 -13.70 -7.76 6.79
C GLN A 92 -12.79 -8.98 6.92
N VAL A 93 -11.97 -9.29 5.92
CA VAL A 93 -11.17 -10.51 5.90
C VAL A 93 -9.68 -10.20 5.97
N LEU A 94 -9.05 -10.67 7.03
CA LEU A 94 -7.60 -10.62 7.20
C LEU A 94 -6.96 -11.68 6.31
N ILE A 95 -6.04 -11.26 5.43
CA ILE A 95 -5.31 -12.15 4.52
C ILE A 95 -3.82 -12.26 4.85
N GLY A 96 -3.32 -11.42 5.71
CA GLY A 96 -1.91 -11.43 6.11
C GLY A 96 -1.45 -10.10 6.68
N THR A 97 -0.16 -9.95 6.80
CA THR A 97 0.49 -8.71 7.28
C THR A 97 1.50 -8.22 6.26
N SER A 98 1.74 -6.92 6.24
CA SER A 98 2.75 -6.28 5.39
C SER A 98 4.02 -5.99 6.18
N PRO A 99 5.13 -6.72 5.96
CA PRO A 99 6.39 -6.46 6.65
C PRO A 99 6.94 -5.06 6.38
N LEU A 100 6.72 -4.54 5.17
CA LEU A 100 7.17 -3.21 4.77
C LEU A 100 6.40 -2.07 5.45
N ALA A 101 5.22 -2.36 5.97
CA ALA A 101 4.37 -1.41 6.69
C ALA A 101 4.25 -1.77 8.17
N ALA A 102 5.37 -2.09 8.81
CA ALA A 102 5.43 -2.42 10.25
C ALA A 102 4.44 -3.52 10.68
N ASN A 103 4.33 -4.57 9.87
CA ASN A 103 3.39 -5.68 10.06
C ASN A 103 1.92 -5.23 10.16
N ALA A 104 1.55 -4.15 9.46
CA ALA A 104 0.16 -3.74 9.34
C ALA A 104 -0.70 -4.87 8.77
N GLU A 105 -1.89 -5.04 9.32
CA GLU A 105 -2.84 -6.03 8.84
C GLU A 105 -3.33 -5.69 7.42
N VAL A 106 -3.23 -6.66 6.52
CA VAL A 106 -3.77 -6.54 5.17
C VAL A 106 -5.12 -7.21 5.14
N LYS A 107 -6.16 -6.41 4.96
CA LYS A 107 -7.54 -6.88 4.90
C LYS A 107 -8.14 -6.64 3.53
N ILE A 108 -9.04 -7.49 3.10
CA ILE A 108 -9.79 -7.38 1.86
C ILE A 108 -11.28 -7.28 2.13
N ASP A 109 -11.98 -6.73 1.15
CA ASP A 109 -13.43 -6.76 1.07
C ASP A 109 -13.84 -7.93 0.15
N PRO A 110 -14.41 -9.02 0.69
CA PRO A 110 -14.75 -10.21 -0.10
C PRO A 110 -15.84 -9.92 -1.12
N ASP A 111 -16.79 -9.02 -0.83
CA ASP A 111 -17.86 -8.69 -1.76
C ASP A 111 -17.32 -7.99 -3.01
N ARG A 112 -16.33 -7.12 -2.82
CA ARG A 112 -15.64 -6.47 -3.95
C ARG A 112 -14.71 -7.41 -4.69
N LEU A 113 -14.08 -8.34 -3.99
CA LEU A 113 -13.15 -9.29 -4.59
C LEU A 113 -13.89 -10.30 -5.44
N PHE A 114 -14.90 -10.98 -4.88
CA PHE A 114 -15.65 -12.05 -5.56
C PHE A 114 -16.82 -11.54 -6.41
N GLY A 115 -17.30 -10.33 -6.14
CA GLY A 115 -18.35 -9.68 -6.95
C GLY A 115 -17.86 -9.13 -8.29
N ARG A 116 -16.57 -9.31 -8.63
CA ARG A 116 -15.94 -8.82 -9.87
C ARG A 116 -15.03 -9.88 -10.46
N HIS A 117 -14.54 -9.62 -11.68
CA HIS A 117 -13.52 -10.47 -12.28
C HIS A 117 -12.17 -10.31 -11.55
N LEU A 118 -11.56 -11.43 -11.23
CA LEU A 118 -10.24 -11.50 -10.59
C LEU A 118 -9.34 -12.42 -11.42
N ALA A 119 -8.10 -12.01 -11.62
CA ALA A 119 -7.06 -12.85 -12.18
C ALA A 119 -5.92 -13.01 -11.17
N VAL A 120 -5.52 -14.25 -10.87
CA VAL A 120 -4.36 -14.55 -10.04
C VAL A 120 -3.26 -15.08 -10.95
N LEU A 121 -2.21 -14.28 -11.12
CA LEU A 121 -1.12 -14.57 -12.03
C LEU A 121 0.16 -14.88 -11.26
N GLY A 122 0.96 -15.76 -11.81
CA GLY A 122 2.25 -16.13 -11.24
C GLY A 122 2.84 -17.38 -11.90
N ASN A 123 4.11 -17.63 -11.66
CA ASN A 123 4.81 -18.82 -12.17
C ASN A 123 4.38 -20.09 -11.42
N THR A 124 4.72 -21.25 -11.97
CA THR A 124 4.53 -22.54 -11.27
C THR A 124 5.28 -22.52 -9.93
N GLY A 125 4.63 -23.00 -8.88
CA GLY A 125 5.19 -22.99 -7.53
C GLY A 125 5.12 -21.65 -6.78
N SER A 126 4.55 -20.60 -7.37
CA SER A 126 4.41 -19.28 -6.71
C SER A 126 3.27 -19.20 -5.68
N GLY A 127 2.54 -20.28 -5.46
CA GLY A 127 1.45 -20.35 -4.49
C GLY A 127 0.10 -19.81 -4.98
N LYS A 128 -0.14 -19.69 -6.30
CA LYS A 128 -1.40 -19.18 -6.86
C LYS A 128 -2.62 -19.93 -6.32
N SER A 129 -2.63 -21.24 -6.47
CA SER A 129 -3.75 -22.11 -6.07
C SER A 129 -3.98 -22.06 -4.56
N CYS A 130 -2.89 -22.10 -3.77
CA CYS A 130 -2.96 -21.92 -2.32
C CYS A 130 -3.53 -20.55 -1.92
N SER A 131 -3.15 -19.49 -2.65
CA SER A 131 -3.67 -18.13 -2.39
C SER A 131 -5.17 -18.05 -2.68
N VAL A 132 -5.64 -18.65 -3.78
CA VAL A 132 -7.06 -18.69 -4.13
C VAL A 132 -7.85 -19.49 -3.08
N ALA A 133 -7.37 -20.69 -2.71
CA ALA A 133 -7.99 -21.50 -1.67
C ALA A 133 -8.04 -20.78 -0.33
N GLY A 134 -6.94 -20.10 0.04
CA GLY A 134 -6.85 -19.27 1.24
C GLY A 134 -7.86 -18.12 1.25
N LEU A 135 -7.97 -17.37 0.16
CA LEU A 135 -8.94 -16.28 0.02
C LEU A 135 -10.38 -16.75 0.22
N ILE A 136 -10.75 -17.87 -0.39
CA ILE A 136 -12.09 -18.47 -0.22
C ILE A 136 -12.30 -18.88 1.24
N ARG A 137 -11.37 -19.65 1.81
CA ARG A 137 -11.47 -20.15 3.17
C ARG A 137 -11.56 -19.04 4.22
N TRP A 138 -10.65 -18.07 4.16
CA TRP A 138 -10.65 -16.94 5.10
C TRP A 138 -11.94 -16.12 5.00
N SER A 139 -12.47 -15.94 3.79
CA SER A 139 -13.72 -15.24 3.58
C SER A 139 -14.90 -15.99 4.18
N MET A 140 -14.94 -17.31 4.05
CA MET A 140 -15.96 -18.16 4.65
C MET A 140 -15.88 -18.17 6.19
N ASP A 141 -14.67 -18.26 6.74
CA ASP A 141 -14.44 -18.26 8.19
C ASP A 141 -14.87 -16.94 8.83
N GLU A 142 -14.52 -15.80 8.21
CA GLU A 142 -14.97 -14.48 8.72
C GLU A 142 -16.47 -14.28 8.56
N ALA A 143 -17.07 -14.74 7.47
CA ALA A 143 -18.52 -14.69 7.29
C ALA A 143 -19.25 -15.56 8.33
N ARG A 144 -18.70 -16.73 8.70
CA ARG A 144 -19.23 -17.59 9.76
C ARG A 144 -19.14 -16.89 11.13
N LYS A 145 -18.01 -16.26 11.45
CA LYS A 145 -17.83 -15.47 12.68
C LYS A 145 -18.85 -14.34 12.77
N ALA A 146 -19.01 -13.57 11.71
CA ALA A 146 -19.95 -12.44 11.65
C ALA A 146 -21.41 -12.88 11.85
N ARG A 147 -21.74 -14.14 11.57
CA ARG A 147 -23.09 -14.74 11.74
C ARG A 147 -23.24 -15.55 13.03
N GLY A 148 -22.36 -15.35 14.00
CA GLY A 148 -22.43 -16.06 15.28
C GLY A 148 -22.22 -17.58 15.17
N GLY A 149 -21.43 -18.04 14.18
CA GLY A 149 -21.12 -19.44 13.94
C GLY A 149 -22.02 -20.13 12.91
N ALA A 150 -23.05 -19.47 12.40
CA ALA A 150 -23.89 -20.01 11.34
C ALA A 150 -23.16 -19.97 9.98
N ASP A 151 -23.34 -21.01 9.18
CA ASP A 151 -22.73 -21.06 7.85
C ASP A 151 -23.21 -19.91 6.95
N PRO A 152 -22.31 -19.28 6.21
CA PRO A 152 -22.66 -18.24 5.27
C PRO A 152 -23.45 -18.82 4.09
N ASN A 153 -24.39 -18.06 3.55
CA ASN A 153 -25.12 -18.42 2.34
C ASN A 153 -24.33 -18.07 1.08
N ALA A 154 -23.06 -18.45 1.05
CA ALA A 154 -22.17 -18.27 -0.10
C ALA A 154 -21.85 -19.63 -0.71
N ARG A 155 -21.77 -19.71 -2.03
CA ARG A 155 -21.42 -20.90 -2.76
C ARG A 155 -20.30 -20.58 -3.75
N PHE A 156 -19.26 -21.41 -3.74
CA PHE A 156 -18.18 -21.35 -4.68
C PHE A 156 -18.22 -22.59 -5.58
N ILE A 157 -18.18 -22.38 -6.87
CA ILE A 157 -18.07 -23.43 -7.88
C ILE A 157 -16.67 -23.32 -8.48
N VAL A 158 -15.85 -24.34 -8.27
CA VAL A 158 -14.47 -24.38 -8.76
C VAL A 158 -14.40 -25.34 -9.93
N LEU A 159 -14.00 -24.83 -11.09
CA LEU A 159 -13.65 -25.64 -12.25
C LEU A 159 -12.14 -25.90 -12.20
N ASP A 160 -11.75 -27.12 -11.90
CA ASP A 160 -10.36 -27.52 -11.60
C ASP A 160 -9.87 -28.58 -12.60
N PRO A 161 -9.48 -28.17 -13.82
CA PRO A 161 -9.03 -29.12 -14.84
C PRO A 161 -7.72 -29.81 -14.48
N ASN A 162 -6.94 -29.25 -13.56
CA ASN A 162 -5.63 -29.81 -13.17
C ASN A 162 -5.66 -30.58 -11.85
N GLY A 163 -6.79 -30.60 -11.14
CA GLY A 163 -6.95 -31.33 -9.89
C GLY A 163 -6.16 -30.71 -8.72
N GLU A 164 -5.91 -29.40 -8.74
CA GLU A 164 -5.13 -28.71 -7.70
C GLU A 164 -5.90 -28.51 -6.40
N TYR A 165 -7.24 -28.49 -6.45
CA TYR A 165 -8.13 -28.24 -5.31
C TYR A 165 -8.84 -29.50 -4.79
N ALA A 166 -8.73 -30.63 -5.48
CA ALA A 166 -9.47 -31.86 -5.15
C ALA A 166 -9.03 -32.51 -3.83
N ASN A 167 -7.85 -32.18 -3.32
CA ASN A 167 -7.25 -32.78 -2.12
C ASN A 167 -6.92 -31.77 -1.02
N THR A 168 -7.58 -30.62 -0.99
CA THR A 168 -7.36 -29.58 0.03
C THR A 168 -8.49 -29.50 1.05
#